data_d22a7895f97e3ee8cdb13d852f8e7e2c
#
_entry.id   d22a7895f97e3ee8cdb13d852f8e7e2c
#
_cell.length_a   1.000
_cell.length_b   1.000
_cell.length_c   1.000
_cell.angle_alpha   90.00
_cell.angle_beta   90.00
_cell.angle_gamma   90.00
#
_symmetry.space_group_name_H-M   'P 1'
#
loop_
_entity.id
_entity.type
_entity.pdbx_description
1 polymer ?
#
loop_
_entity_poly.entity_id
_entity_poly.type
_entity_poly.pdbx_seq_one_letter_code
_entity_poly.pdbx_strand_id
1 'polypeptide(L)'
;MTRHWLHGATLLLFTIPPVAWAWWDNGHMLTAEIARQQLTKSQVAVINGLLEEWSDDFPGLCDLVTAAVWPDQLKCANHGAVCPRAVMENIHIFDPWHFDEKPYNPQNLTLPHCADQWLPNPSASFTLTSAITSMGTSNSRFAFNFMLRWVIHLVGDIHQPLHSADGYFDDARLGHLPQGDRGGNLIPVISDCGANNLHFYWDSAACQYLVNWSPHYQDHREALTQNASDLITKYPPSSFGTRYDPEHLKACWTQLQNKSKPSGVFDICQQVFVRWVNDTFDTGVPGAYGGITRNSMIPDDYAVWAKALDMVCFWKTYAEFESHLQLSTMYILERTEQTGQKKIERYRKVMVVTRKLEQKIC
;
A
#
# COMPACT_ATOMS: atom_id res chain seq x y z
N MET A 1 -0.03 -6.32 -68.28
CA MET A 1 -0.24 -7.24 -67.14
C MET A 1 0.59 -6.76 -65.98
N THR A 2 0.04 -5.90 -65.14
CA THR A 2 0.72 -5.34 -63.97
C THR A 2 0.16 -6.01 -62.70
N ARG A 3 0.98 -6.80 -62.03
CA ARG A 3 0.68 -7.46 -60.77
C ARG A 3 0.88 -6.48 -59.63
N HIS A 4 -0.21 -6.08 -58.99
CA HIS A 4 -0.19 -5.37 -57.70
C HIS A 4 0.07 -6.39 -56.57
N TRP A 5 1.19 -6.24 -55.85
CA TRP A 5 1.45 -6.91 -54.57
C TRP A 5 0.85 -6.07 -53.44
N LEU A 6 -0.19 -6.56 -52.85
CA LEU A 6 -0.71 -6.08 -51.57
C LEU A 6 0.15 -6.63 -50.43
N HIS A 7 0.96 -5.77 -49.84
CA HIS A 7 1.66 -6.11 -48.61
C HIS A 7 0.66 -5.93 -47.46
N GLY A 8 0.18 -7.07 -46.92
CA GLY A 8 -0.55 -7.10 -45.66
C GLY A 8 0.40 -6.79 -44.53
N ALA A 9 0.30 -5.59 -43.96
CA ALA A 9 0.96 -5.27 -42.70
C ALA A 9 0.19 -5.97 -41.56
N THR A 10 0.74 -7.05 -41.04
CA THR A 10 0.24 -7.67 -39.81
C THR A 10 0.63 -6.74 -38.65
N LEU A 11 -0.34 -6.02 -38.11
CA LEU A 11 -0.20 -5.24 -36.90
C LEU A 11 -0.06 -6.22 -35.74
N LEU A 12 1.16 -6.49 -35.32
CA LEU A 12 1.45 -7.16 -34.04
C LEU A 12 1.06 -6.18 -32.92
N LEU A 13 -0.16 -6.33 -32.40
CA LEU A 13 -0.57 -5.74 -31.14
C LEU A 13 0.28 -6.39 -30.04
N PHE A 14 1.37 -5.75 -29.66
CA PHE A 14 2.02 -6.04 -28.39
C PHE A 14 1.05 -5.64 -27.29
N THR A 15 0.34 -6.60 -26.74
CA THR A 15 -0.35 -6.43 -25.47
C THR A 15 0.74 -6.27 -24.42
N ILE A 16 0.96 -5.04 -23.97
CA ILE A 16 1.75 -4.76 -22.79
C ILE A 16 1.06 -5.51 -21.64
N PRO A 17 1.76 -6.41 -20.92
CA PRO A 17 1.13 -7.10 -19.80
C PRO A 17 0.68 -6.02 -18.79
N PRO A 18 -0.53 -6.13 -18.23
CA PRO A 18 -0.97 -5.20 -17.19
C PRO A 18 0.01 -5.31 -16.02
N VAL A 19 0.62 -4.20 -15.67
CA VAL A 19 1.48 -4.09 -14.51
C VAL A 19 0.59 -4.21 -13.28
N ALA A 20 0.94 -5.10 -12.38
CA ALA A 20 0.24 -5.23 -11.11
C ALA A 20 0.46 -3.97 -10.27
N TRP A 21 -0.62 -3.38 -9.81
CA TRP A 21 -0.65 -2.24 -8.91
C TRP A 21 -1.16 -2.75 -7.57
N ALA A 22 -0.58 -2.27 -6.49
CA ALA A 22 -1.22 -2.26 -5.19
C ALA A 22 -2.55 -1.49 -5.26
N TRP A 23 -3.33 -1.44 -4.20
CA TRP A 23 -4.56 -0.66 -4.21
C TRP A 23 -4.36 0.61 -5.02
N TRP A 24 -5.26 0.90 -5.94
CA TRP A 24 -5.14 2.10 -6.76
C TRP A 24 -4.97 3.32 -5.88
N ASP A 25 -4.44 4.40 -6.41
CA ASP A 25 -4.19 5.65 -5.69
C ASP A 25 -5.34 6.00 -4.73
N ASN A 26 -6.58 5.77 -5.15
CA ASN A 26 -7.77 5.97 -4.33
C ASN A 26 -7.81 5.13 -3.07
N GLY A 27 -7.45 3.86 -3.14
CA GLY A 27 -7.43 2.95 -2.00
C GLY A 27 -6.41 3.40 -0.97
N HIS A 28 -5.18 3.65 -1.42
CA HIS A 28 -4.10 4.15 -0.55
C HIS A 28 -4.43 5.52 0.06
N MET A 29 -4.94 6.45 -0.73
CA MET A 29 -5.33 7.77 -0.25
C MET A 29 -6.50 7.69 0.74
N LEU A 30 -7.47 6.81 0.51
CA LEU A 30 -8.61 6.62 1.41
C LEU A 30 -8.16 6.06 2.76
N THR A 31 -7.27 5.08 2.76
CA THR A 31 -6.66 4.53 3.99
C THR A 31 -5.93 5.62 4.78
N ALA A 32 -5.09 6.39 4.09
CA ALA A 32 -4.36 7.49 4.70
C ALA A 32 -5.28 8.61 5.20
N GLU A 33 -6.39 8.91 4.51
CA GLU A 33 -7.38 9.90 4.92
C GLU A 33 -8.17 9.43 6.15
N ILE A 34 -8.55 8.14 6.22
CA ILE A 34 -9.17 7.55 7.41
C ILE A 34 -8.24 7.72 8.60
N ALA A 35 -6.96 7.38 8.47
CA ALA A 35 -5.97 7.56 9.52
C ALA A 35 -5.81 9.04 9.91
N ARG A 36 -5.75 9.95 8.92
CA ARG A 36 -5.65 11.39 9.15
C ARG A 36 -6.80 11.94 9.99
N GLN A 37 -8.02 11.44 9.77
CA GLN A 37 -9.21 11.89 10.52
C GLN A 37 -9.19 11.45 11.99
N GLN A 38 -8.47 10.40 12.32
CA GLN A 38 -8.38 9.88 13.69
C GLN A 38 -7.16 10.43 14.45
N LEU A 39 -6.18 10.96 13.75
CA LEU A 39 -5.04 11.63 14.37
C LEU A 39 -5.40 13.01 14.90
N THR A 40 -4.73 13.43 15.96
CA THR A 40 -4.83 14.80 16.44
C THR A 40 -4.24 15.78 15.41
N LYS A 41 -4.75 17.01 15.40
CA LYS A 41 -4.21 18.07 14.52
C LYS A 41 -2.70 18.26 14.68
N SER A 42 -2.19 18.08 15.89
CA SER A 42 -0.74 18.20 16.18
C SER A 42 0.04 17.07 15.51
N GLN A 43 -0.46 15.83 15.56
CA GLN A 43 0.18 14.67 14.91
C GLN A 43 0.20 14.83 13.38
N VAL A 44 -0.93 15.21 12.78
CA VAL A 44 -1.02 15.50 11.34
C VAL A 44 -0.02 16.59 10.94
N ALA A 45 0.06 17.69 11.72
CA ALA A 45 0.98 18.78 11.42
C ALA A 45 2.45 18.35 11.47
N VAL A 46 2.83 17.46 12.39
CA VAL A 46 4.20 16.90 12.49
C VAL A 46 4.51 16.03 11.27
N ILE A 47 3.60 15.14 10.90
CA ILE A 47 3.77 14.24 9.76
C ILE A 47 3.89 15.04 8.46
N ASN A 48 2.94 15.94 8.22
CA ASN A 48 2.96 16.78 7.02
C ASN A 48 4.23 17.67 6.97
N GLY A 49 4.64 18.26 8.10
CA GLY A 49 5.87 19.04 8.15
C GLY A 49 7.14 18.25 7.83
N LEU A 50 7.15 16.95 8.12
CA LEU A 50 8.24 16.06 7.70
C LEU A 50 8.18 15.75 6.21
N LEU A 51 6.99 15.46 5.68
CA LEU A 51 6.81 15.13 4.26
C LEU A 51 7.09 16.35 3.37
N GLU A 52 6.76 17.57 3.84
CA GLU A 52 6.96 18.83 3.14
C GLU A 52 8.45 19.26 3.05
N GLU A 53 9.32 18.77 3.95
CA GLU A 53 10.75 19.14 3.91
C GLU A 53 11.45 18.82 2.59
N TRP A 54 10.95 17.88 1.81
CA TRP A 54 11.46 17.45 0.51
C TRP A 54 10.40 17.58 -0.59
N SER A 55 9.55 18.60 -0.51
CA SER A 55 8.49 18.84 -1.50
C SER A 55 9.01 19.02 -2.92
N ASP A 56 10.24 19.54 -3.09
CA ASP A 56 10.88 19.68 -4.39
C ASP A 56 11.28 18.33 -4.99
N ASP A 57 11.63 17.34 -4.15
CA ASP A 57 11.96 15.97 -4.57
C ASP A 57 10.70 15.11 -4.77
N PHE A 58 9.58 15.48 -4.12
CA PHE A 58 8.31 14.76 -4.14
C PHE A 58 7.15 15.71 -4.48
N PRO A 59 7.15 16.34 -5.67
CA PRO A 59 6.17 17.36 -6.01
C PRO A 59 4.74 16.82 -6.01
N GLY A 60 3.84 17.53 -5.33
CA GLY A 60 2.44 17.14 -5.17
C GLY A 60 2.19 15.99 -4.16
N LEU A 61 3.22 15.50 -3.47
CA LEU A 61 3.17 14.34 -2.57
C LEU A 61 3.66 14.70 -1.17
N CYS A 62 3.33 15.87 -0.68
CA CYS A 62 3.92 16.48 0.51
C CYS A 62 3.05 16.39 1.79
N ASP A 63 1.94 15.71 1.76
CA ASP A 63 1.11 15.45 2.94
C ASP A 63 0.86 13.95 3.15
N LEU A 64 0.30 13.59 4.32
CA LEU A 64 0.04 12.21 4.71
C LEU A 64 -0.77 11.43 3.66
N VAL A 65 -1.76 12.07 3.04
CA VAL A 65 -2.67 11.41 2.11
C VAL A 65 -2.03 11.23 0.75
N THR A 66 -1.43 12.29 0.22
CA THR A 66 -0.78 12.24 -1.08
C THR A 66 0.51 11.41 -1.08
N ALA A 67 1.23 11.35 0.05
CA ALA A 67 2.41 10.51 0.18
C ALA A 67 2.10 9.01 0.03
N ALA A 68 0.85 8.60 0.28
CA ALA A 68 0.42 7.21 0.20
C ALA A 68 0.56 6.59 -1.19
N VAL A 69 0.54 7.37 -2.26
CA VAL A 69 0.61 6.87 -3.64
C VAL A 69 2.03 6.88 -4.22
N TRP A 70 2.98 7.52 -3.53
CA TRP A 70 4.32 7.68 -4.06
C TRP A 70 5.07 6.38 -4.39
N PRO A 71 5.02 5.31 -3.57
CA PRO A 71 5.71 4.06 -3.89
C PRO A 71 5.27 3.44 -5.22
N ASP A 72 3.99 3.51 -5.55
CA ASP A 72 3.47 3.04 -6.83
C ASP A 72 3.90 3.93 -7.99
N GLN A 73 4.03 5.23 -7.78
CA GLN A 73 4.53 6.15 -8.81
C GLN A 73 5.98 5.87 -9.19
N LEU A 74 6.77 5.20 -8.34
CA LEU A 74 8.12 4.74 -8.68
C LEU A 74 8.11 3.71 -9.82
N LYS A 75 7.03 2.95 -9.97
CA LYS A 75 6.86 1.99 -11.07
C LYS A 75 6.64 2.68 -12.42
N CYS A 76 6.14 3.91 -12.42
CA CYS A 76 5.95 4.82 -13.56
C CYS A 76 5.23 4.23 -14.79
N ALA A 77 4.63 3.07 -14.69
CA ALA A 77 4.18 2.31 -15.84
C ALA A 77 3.05 2.98 -16.65
N ASN A 78 2.30 3.94 -16.08
CA ASN A 78 1.21 4.61 -16.79
C ASN A 78 0.94 6.07 -16.37
N HIS A 79 1.78 6.68 -15.55
CA HIS A 79 1.55 8.06 -15.08
C HIS A 79 2.25 9.11 -15.97
N GLY A 80 1.98 9.10 -17.23
CA GLY A 80 2.64 9.83 -18.32
C GLY A 80 2.98 11.31 -18.14
N ALA A 81 2.54 11.96 -17.05
CA ALA A 81 2.80 13.38 -16.78
C ALA A 81 3.78 13.62 -15.62
N VAL A 82 3.94 12.67 -14.69
CA VAL A 82 4.68 12.89 -13.44
C VAL A 82 6.05 12.18 -13.45
N CYS A 83 6.20 11.11 -14.22
CA CYS A 83 7.46 10.37 -14.28
C CYS A 83 8.30 10.81 -15.48
N PRO A 84 9.51 11.35 -15.28
CA PRO A 84 10.45 11.59 -16.37
C PRO A 84 10.74 10.28 -17.09
N ARG A 85 10.65 10.24 -18.42
CA ARG A 85 10.90 9.03 -19.24
C ARG A 85 12.22 8.31 -18.91
N ALA A 86 13.24 9.02 -18.48
CA ALA A 86 14.55 8.47 -18.13
C ALA A 86 14.54 7.64 -16.84
N VAL A 87 13.52 7.78 -15.99
CA VAL A 87 13.42 7.08 -14.70
C VAL A 87 12.55 5.82 -14.82
N MET A 88 11.71 5.74 -15.86
CA MET A 88 10.71 4.68 -16.03
C MET A 88 11.28 3.25 -16.17
N GLU A 89 12.53 3.10 -16.60
CA GLU A 89 13.08 1.78 -16.96
C GLU A 89 13.88 1.11 -15.84
N ASN A 90 14.13 1.79 -14.69
CA ASN A 90 15.14 1.34 -13.74
C ASN A 90 14.67 1.20 -12.28
N ILE A 91 13.40 1.45 -11.94
CA ILE A 91 12.97 1.45 -10.54
C ILE A 91 12.18 0.18 -10.15
N HIS A 92 12.12 -0.82 -11.01
CA HIS A 92 11.52 -2.14 -10.73
C HIS A 92 12.16 -2.91 -9.57
N ILE A 93 13.30 -2.44 -9.06
CA ILE A 93 13.94 -3.00 -7.87
C ILE A 93 13.02 -2.95 -6.63
N PHE A 94 12.06 -2.04 -6.62
CA PHE A 94 11.09 -1.90 -5.53
C PHE A 94 9.82 -2.73 -5.71
N ASP A 95 9.58 -3.34 -6.86
CA ASP A 95 8.36 -4.12 -7.12
C ASP A 95 8.13 -5.22 -6.07
N PRO A 96 9.14 -6.02 -5.66
CA PRO A 96 8.95 -7.05 -4.64
C PRO A 96 8.62 -6.50 -3.25
N TRP A 97 8.81 -5.21 -3.01
CA TRP A 97 8.52 -4.61 -1.71
C TRP A 97 7.03 -4.50 -1.41
N HIS A 98 6.18 -4.61 -2.42
CA HIS A 98 4.73 -4.47 -2.31
C HIS A 98 4.01 -5.76 -1.93
N PHE A 99 4.68 -6.92 -1.99
CA PHE A 99 4.05 -8.24 -1.91
C PHE A 99 4.73 -9.12 -0.87
N ASP A 100 3.98 -10.05 -0.29
CA ASP A 100 4.53 -11.11 0.57
C ASP A 100 4.46 -12.50 -0.05
N GLU A 101 3.83 -12.70 -1.18
CA GLU A 101 3.82 -13.89 -2.05
C GLU A 101 3.76 -15.24 -1.29
N LYS A 102 3.01 -15.29 -0.16
CA LYS A 102 2.83 -16.50 0.61
C LYS A 102 2.10 -17.54 -0.26
N PRO A 103 2.60 -18.80 -0.40
CA PRO A 103 2.00 -19.75 -1.31
C PRO A 103 0.59 -20.16 -0.86
N TYR A 104 -0.40 -19.93 -1.72
CA TYR A 104 -1.74 -20.46 -1.59
C TYR A 104 -1.91 -21.67 -2.51
N ASN A 105 -1.85 -22.86 -1.95
CA ASN A 105 -1.85 -24.14 -2.67
C ASN A 105 -2.96 -25.08 -2.18
N PRO A 106 -4.23 -24.77 -2.48
CA PRO A 106 -5.37 -25.55 -1.96
C PRO A 106 -5.46 -26.97 -2.52
N GLN A 107 -4.76 -27.26 -3.64
CA GLN A 107 -4.75 -28.57 -4.29
C GLN A 107 -3.54 -29.41 -3.89
N ASN A 108 -2.69 -28.92 -3.02
CA ASN A 108 -1.45 -29.59 -2.58
C ASN A 108 -0.56 -30.02 -3.73
N LEU A 109 -0.40 -29.13 -4.70
CA LEU A 109 0.51 -29.32 -5.85
C LEU A 109 1.96 -29.32 -5.38
N THR A 110 2.84 -30.00 -6.16
CA THR A 110 4.28 -29.86 -5.95
C THR A 110 4.71 -28.46 -6.38
N LEU A 111 5.15 -27.65 -5.42
CA LEU A 111 5.57 -26.28 -5.68
C LEU A 111 7.01 -26.21 -6.25
N PRO A 112 7.35 -25.15 -7.00
CA PRO A 112 8.73 -24.86 -7.34
C PRO A 112 9.61 -24.75 -6.10
N HIS A 113 10.86 -25.17 -6.18
CA HIS A 113 11.78 -25.29 -5.02
C HIS A 113 11.87 -24.02 -4.14
N CYS A 114 11.66 -22.82 -4.72
CA CYS A 114 11.71 -21.58 -3.97
C CYS A 114 10.38 -21.20 -3.32
N ALA A 115 9.27 -21.78 -3.78
CA ALA A 115 7.93 -21.44 -3.28
C ALA A 115 7.58 -22.16 -1.95
N ASP A 116 8.18 -23.34 -1.71
CA ASP A 116 8.01 -24.08 -0.43
C ASP A 116 8.60 -23.34 0.77
N GLN A 117 9.49 -22.40 0.52
CA GLN A 117 10.17 -21.62 1.55
C GLN A 117 9.77 -20.16 1.40
N TRP A 118 8.56 -19.84 1.88
CA TRP A 118 8.18 -18.44 2.01
C TRP A 118 9.15 -17.74 2.96
N LEU A 119 10.06 -17.01 2.37
CA LEU A 119 11.00 -16.15 3.08
C LEU A 119 10.58 -14.72 2.83
N PRO A 120 10.25 -13.96 3.87
CA PRO A 120 9.84 -12.56 3.73
C PRO A 120 11.06 -11.65 3.42
N ASN A 121 11.78 -11.91 2.30
CA ASN A 121 12.94 -11.08 1.93
C ASN A 121 13.33 -11.24 0.44
N PRO A 122 13.18 -10.21 -0.40
CA PRO A 122 12.46 -8.96 -0.14
C PRO A 122 10.95 -9.15 -0.18
N SER A 123 10.21 -8.49 0.71
CA SER A 123 8.75 -8.52 0.77
C SER A 123 8.19 -7.27 1.44
N ALA A 124 6.87 -7.09 1.43
CA ALA A 124 6.19 -5.97 2.09
C ALA A 124 6.43 -5.97 3.61
N SER A 125 6.29 -7.13 4.27
CA SER A 125 6.53 -7.25 5.72
C SER A 125 8.01 -7.02 6.10
N PHE A 126 8.94 -7.49 5.29
CA PHE A 126 10.37 -7.21 5.46
C PHE A 126 10.67 -5.73 5.27
N THR A 127 10.10 -5.11 4.24
CA THR A 127 10.30 -3.69 3.93
C THR A 127 9.73 -2.81 5.03
N LEU A 128 8.53 -3.10 5.54
CA LEU A 128 7.96 -2.42 6.71
C LEU A 128 8.86 -2.52 7.93
N THR A 129 9.37 -3.72 8.22
CA THR A 129 10.32 -3.95 9.33
C THR A 129 11.56 -3.09 9.16
N SER A 130 12.13 -3.10 7.94
CA SER A 130 13.34 -2.33 7.61
C SER A 130 13.09 -0.82 7.69
N ALA A 131 11.93 -0.37 7.22
CA ALA A 131 11.53 1.03 7.25
C ALA A 131 11.42 1.54 8.70
N ILE A 132 10.68 0.83 9.54
CA ILE A 132 10.49 1.19 10.96
C ILE A 132 11.82 1.16 11.71
N THR A 133 12.62 0.12 11.51
CA THR A 133 13.94 0.01 12.15
C THR A 133 14.85 1.16 11.72
N SER A 134 14.85 1.51 10.43
CA SER A 134 15.59 2.64 9.90
C SER A 134 15.12 3.98 10.47
N MET A 135 13.81 4.18 10.55
CA MET A 135 13.23 5.38 11.16
C MET A 135 13.61 5.50 12.65
N GLY A 136 13.58 4.39 13.37
CA GLY A 136 13.94 4.34 14.81
C GLY A 136 15.43 4.52 15.11
N THR A 137 16.32 4.14 14.20
CA THR A 137 17.77 4.14 14.43
C THR A 137 18.54 5.21 13.69
N SER A 138 18.07 5.65 12.51
CA SER A 138 18.74 6.66 11.70
C SER A 138 18.64 8.06 12.29
N ASN A 139 19.70 8.85 12.14
CA ASN A 139 19.68 10.29 12.41
C ASN A 139 19.37 11.12 11.15
N SER A 140 19.23 10.49 9.98
CA SER A 140 18.93 11.16 8.72
C SER A 140 17.44 11.48 8.62
N ARG A 141 17.10 12.75 8.51
CA ARG A 141 15.71 13.18 8.30
C ARG A 141 15.21 12.76 6.93
N PHE A 142 16.09 12.75 5.91
CA PHE A 142 15.74 12.24 4.59
C PHE A 142 15.39 10.74 4.64
N ALA A 143 16.21 9.92 5.30
CA ALA A 143 15.90 8.51 5.47
C ALA A 143 14.55 8.31 6.18
N PHE A 144 14.26 9.16 7.18
CA PHE A 144 12.98 9.12 7.86
C PHE A 144 11.82 9.46 6.91
N ASN A 145 11.91 10.57 6.15
CA ASN A 145 10.89 10.96 5.17
C ASN A 145 10.67 9.87 4.12
N PHE A 146 11.75 9.35 3.54
CA PHE A 146 11.71 8.30 2.53
C PHE A 146 11.01 7.03 3.04
N MET A 147 11.40 6.55 4.23
CA MET A 147 10.82 5.34 4.83
C MET A 147 9.39 5.57 5.31
N LEU A 148 9.03 6.77 5.77
CA LEU A 148 7.67 7.10 6.16
C LEU A 148 6.69 6.94 4.99
N ARG A 149 7.07 7.33 3.76
CA ARG A 149 6.24 7.14 2.55
C ARG A 149 5.98 5.67 2.28
N TRP A 150 7.01 4.84 2.42
CA TRP A 150 6.87 3.38 2.29
C TRP A 150 5.94 2.81 3.36
N VAL A 151 6.06 3.23 4.60
CA VAL A 151 5.16 2.77 5.67
C VAL A 151 3.72 3.15 5.39
N ILE A 152 3.46 4.41 4.99
CA ILE A 152 2.11 4.90 4.68
C ILE A 152 1.46 4.04 3.57
N HIS A 153 2.20 3.62 2.58
CA HIS A 153 1.73 2.82 1.46
C HIS A 153 1.57 1.33 1.83
N LEU A 154 2.66 0.71 2.29
CA LEU A 154 2.74 -0.73 2.48
C LEU A 154 1.82 -1.27 3.57
N VAL A 155 1.45 -0.44 4.57
CA VAL A 155 0.40 -0.84 5.52
C VAL A 155 -0.93 -1.06 4.80
N GLY A 156 -1.20 -0.33 3.70
CA GLY A 156 -2.30 -0.65 2.79
C GLY A 156 -2.10 -2.00 2.10
N ASP A 157 -0.97 -2.18 1.45
CA ASP A 157 -0.67 -3.36 0.62
C ASP A 157 -0.84 -4.68 1.36
N ILE A 158 -0.24 -4.80 2.55
CA ILE A 158 -0.28 -6.07 3.31
C ILE A 158 -1.67 -6.46 3.81
N HIS A 159 -2.66 -5.57 3.69
CA HIS A 159 -4.05 -5.87 4.02
C HIS A 159 -4.91 -6.20 2.79
N GLN A 160 -4.38 -6.04 1.57
CA GLN A 160 -5.01 -6.51 0.36
C GLN A 160 -4.69 -8.02 0.19
N PRO A 161 -5.69 -8.92 0.14
CA PRO A 161 -5.46 -10.36 0.18
C PRO A 161 -4.49 -10.88 -0.88
N LEU A 162 -4.55 -10.35 -2.10
CA LEU A 162 -3.72 -10.81 -3.20
C LEU A 162 -2.29 -10.24 -3.18
N HIS A 163 -2.00 -9.26 -2.31
CA HIS A 163 -0.64 -8.84 -1.98
C HIS A 163 0.03 -9.77 -0.97
N SER A 164 -0.75 -10.57 -0.24
CA SER A 164 -0.22 -11.51 0.73
C SER A 164 -0.01 -12.91 0.17
N ALA A 165 -0.44 -13.19 -1.08
CA ALA A 165 -0.45 -14.54 -1.63
C ALA A 165 0.04 -14.64 -3.07
N ASP A 166 0.64 -15.79 -3.38
CA ASP A 166 0.84 -16.30 -4.73
C ASP A 166 0.08 -17.63 -4.87
N GLY A 167 -0.88 -17.71 -5.79
CA GLY A 167 -1.80 -18.83 -5.92
C GLY A 167 -1.28 -19.89 -6.89
N TYR A 168 -1.31 -21.16 -6.48
CA TYR A 168 -0.89 -22.29 -7.28
C TYR A 168 -2.08 -23.17 -7.61
N PHE A 169 -2.39 -23.31 -8.91
CA PHE A 169 -3.58 -24.00 -9.39
C PHE A 169 -3.31 -24.92 -10.55
N ASP A 170 -4.07 -26.02 -10.58
CA ASP A 170 -4.14 -26.95 -11.74
C ASP A 170 -5.58 -27.43 -11.90
N ASP A 171 -6.47 -26.53 -12.29
CA ASP A 171 -7.88 -26.85 -12.49
C ASP A 171 -8.49 -26.05 -13.66
N ALA A 172 -9.68 -26.51 -14.11
CA ALA A 172 -10.39 -25.88 -15.22
C ALA A 172 -10.95 -24.48 -14.86
N ARG A 173 -11.12 -24.19 -13.57
CA ARG A 173 -11.70 -22.95 -13.07
C ARG A 173 -10.70 -21.79 -13.11
N LEU A 174 -9.51 -21.98 -12.55
CA LEU A 174 -8.48 -20.95 -12.45
C LEU A 174 -7.34 -21.13 -13.47
N GLY A 175 -7.15 -22.36 -13.98
CA GLY A 175 -6.17 -22.68 -15.00
C GLY A 175 -4.98 -23.48 -14.48
N HIS A 176 -4.00 -23.71 -15.35
CA HIS A 176 -2.74 -24.37 -15.04
C HIS A 176 -1.68 -23.32 -14.69
N LEU A 177 -1.45 -23.10 -13.40
CA LEU A 177 -0.57 -22.07 -12.84
C LEU A 177 0.43 -22.68 -11.84
N PRO A 178 1.28 -23.64 -12.27
CA PRO A 178 2.20 -24.34 -11.37
C PRO A 178 3.40 -23.50 -10.94
N GLN A 179 3.60 -22.32 -11.52
CA GLN A 179 4.66 -21.37 -11.18
C GLN A 179 4.16 -20.18 -10.38
N GLY A 180 2.89 -20.25 -9.91
CA GLY A 180 2.22 -19.16 -9.24
C GLY A 180 1.41 -18.29 -10.20
N ASP A 181 0.46 -17.57 -9.65
CA ASP A 181 -0.45 -16.67 -10.37
C ASP A 181 -0.10 -15.19 -10.22
N ARG A 182 0.97 -14.88 -9.50
CA ARG A 182 1.42 -13.52 -9.16
C ARG A 182 0.33 -12.73 -8.45
N GLY A 183 -0.24 -13.30 -7.38
CA GLY A 183 -1.30 -12.66 -6.63
C GLY A 183 -2.54 -12.35 -7.48
N GLY A 184 -2.99 -13.26 -8.34
CA GLY A 184 -4.18 -13.09 -9.17
C GLY A 184 -3.97 -12.35 -10.50
N ASN A 185 -2.76 -11.85 -10.78
CA ASN A 185 -2.47 -11.14 -12.04
C ASN A 185 -2.60 -12.01 -13.28
N LEU A 186 -2.36 -13.31 -13.15
CA LEU A 186 -2.47 -14.28 -14.25
C LEU A 186 -3.88 -14.92 -14.35
N ILE A 187 -4.84 -14.46 -13.56
CA ILE A 187 -6.24 -14.89 -13.61
C ILE A 187 -7.08 -13.81 -14.29
N PRO A 188 -7.31 -13.90 -15.60
CA PRO A 188 -8.15 -12.93 -16.32
C PRO A 188 -9.59 -13.06 -15.87
N VAL A 189 -10.25 -11.91 -15.64
CA VAL A 189 -11.66 -11.79 -15.30
C VAL A 189 -12.32 -10.71 -16.16
N ILE A 190 -13.64 -10.68 -16.16
CA ILE A 190 -14.45 -9.62 -16.76
C ILE A 190 -15.17 -8.90 -15.63
N SER A 191 -15.05 -7.60 -15.55
CA SER A 191 -15.71 -6.78 -14.53
C SER A 191 -16.41 -5.58 -15.15
N ASP A 192 -17.41 -5.05 -14.47
CA ASP A 192 -18.16 -3.86 -14.92
C ASP A 192 -17.30 -2.60 -14.95
N CYS A 193 -16.19 -2.59 -14.22
CA CYS A 193 -15.29 -1.44 -14.11
C CYS A 193 -14.07 -1.51 -15.04
N GLY A 194 -13.97 -2.54 -15.88
CA GLY A 194 -12.85 -2.71 -16.80
C GLY A 194 -11.61 -3.34 -16.18
N ALA A 195 -11.65 -3.77 -14.91
CA ALA A 195 -10.60 -4.62 -14.36
C ALA A 195 -10.58 -5.95 -15.13
N ASN A 196 -9.43 -6.30 -15.70
CA ASN A 196 -9.27 -7.42 -16.63
C ASN A 196 -8.51 -8.61 -16.04
N ASN A 197 -8.06 -8.53 -14.81
CA ASN A 197 -7.54 -9.63 -14.02
C ASN A 197 -8.00 -9.51 -12.56
N LEU A 198 -7.85 -10.61 -11.82
CA LEU A 198 -8.35 -10.70 -10.45
C LEU A 198 -7.63 -9.73 -9.51
N HIS A 199 -6.31 -9.58 -9.64
CA HIS A 199 -5.54 -8.64 -8.84
C HIS A 199 -6.04 -7.20 -9.01
N PHE A 200 -6.16 -6.75 -10.26
CA PHE A 200 -6.65 -5.42 -10.60
C PHE A 200 -8.08 -5.14 -10.11
N TYR A 201 -8.93 -6.17 -10.09
CA TYR A 201 -10.26 -6.07 -9.50
C TYR A 201 -10.20 -5.77 -8.00
N TRP A 202 -9.31 -6.44 -7.27
CA TRP A 202 -9.11 -6.20 -5.84
C TRP A 202 -8.48 -4.85 -5.56
N ASP A 203 -7.50 -4.43 -6.36
CA ASP A 203 -6.86 -3.11 -6.20
C ASP A 203 -7.83 -1.96 -6.44
N SER A 204 -8.88 -2.17 -7.23
CA SER A 204 -9.98 -1.21 -7.40
C SER A 204 -11.00 -1.20 -6.25
N ALA A 205 -10.69 -1.91 -5.15
CA ALA A 205 -11.65 -2.18 -4.08
C ALA A 205 -12.98 -2.74 -4.62
N ALA A 206 -12.89 -3.80 -5.41
CA ALA A 206 -14.01 -4.41 -6.09
C ALA A 206 -14.85 -3.40 -6.90
N CYS A 207 -14.19 -2.59 -7.70
CA CYS A 207 -14.77 -1.53 -8.52
C CYS A 207 -15.38 -0.33 -7.77
N GLN A 208 -15.08 -0.16 -6.49
CA GLN A 208 -15.64 0.98 -5.74
C GLN A 208 -14.81 2.26 -5.91
N TYR A 209 -13.50 2.14 -6.07
CA TYR A 209 -12.57 3.25 -6.13
C TYR A 209 -11.66 3.17 -7.35
N LEU A 210 -12.24 3.48 -8.51
CA LEU A 210 -11.60 3.35 -9.82
C LEU A 210 -10.80 4.58 -10.25
N VAL A 211 -11.02 5.71 -9.60
CA VAL A 211 -10.43 6.97 -10.05
C VAL A 211 -9.00 7.06 -9.55
N ASN A 212 -8.08 7.25 -10.46
CA ASN A 212 -6.73 7.66 -10.13
C ASN A 212 -6.74 9.16 -9.79
N TRP A 213 -6.57 9.50 -8.52
CA TRP A 213 -6.70 10.88 -8.03
C TRP A 213 -5.41 11.69 -8.11
N SER A 214 -4.29 11.03 -8.24
CA SER A 214 -3.04 11.72 -8.49
C SER A 214 -2.90 11.98 -10.01
N PRO A 215 -2.69 13.19 -10.47
CA PRO A 215 -2.39 14.47 -9.82
C PRO A 215 -3.62 15.34 -9.47
N HIS A 216 -4.85 14.82 -9.58
CA HIS A 216 -6.11 15.59 -9.43
C HIS A 216 -6.68 15.55 -8.02
N TYR A 217 -5.88 15.22 -7.02
CA TYR A 217 -6.32 15.06 -5.63
C TYR A 217 -7.09 16.27 -5.09
N GLN A 218 -6.63 17.48 -5.41
CA GLN A 218 -7.26 18.69 -4.88
C GLN A 218 -8.72 18.85 -5.35
N ASP A 219 -9.01 18.42 -6.57
CA ASP A 219 -10.36 18.50 -7.15
C ASP A 219 -11.32 17.49 -6.49
N HIS A 220 -10.79 16.42 -5.91
CA HIS A 220 -11.56 15.30 -5.33
C HIS A 220 -11.42 15.18 -3.81
N ARG A 221 -10.72 16.09 -3.15
CA ARG A 221 -10.42 16.04 -1.71
C ARG A 221 -11.66 15.93 -0.85
N GLU A 222 -12.70 16.71 -1.20
CA GLU A 222 -13.96 16.71 -0.44
C GLU A 222 -14.65 15.34 -0.51
N ALA A 223 -14.73 14.74 -1.68
CA ALA A 223 -15.28 13.40 -1.87
C ALA A 223 -14.48 12.32 -1.11
N LEU A 224 -13.14 12.40 -1.13
CA LEU A 224 -12.28 11.50 -0.38
C LEU A 224 -12.53 11.62 1.13
N THR A 225 -12.57 12.84 1.62
CA THR A 225 -12.82 13.14 3.04
C THR A 225 -14.19 12.62 3.48
N GLN A 226 -15.22 12.79 2.64
CA GLN A 226 -16.56 12.29 2.92
C GLN A 226 -16.59 10.75 2.93
N ASN A 227 -16.01 10.10 1.92
CA ASN A 227 -15.92 8.64 1.85
C ASN A 227 -15.24 8.05 3.09
N ALA A 228 -14.13 8.66 3.53
CA ALA A 228 -13.46 8.26 4.77
C ALA A 228 -14.36 8.40 5.99
N SER A 229 -15.07 9.53 6.13
CA SER A 229 -15.99 9.77 7.23
C SER A 229 -17.16 8.79 7.25
N ASP A 230 -17.71 8.46 6.08
CA ASP A 230 -18.80 7.49 5.94
C ASP A 230 -18.33 6.09 6.35
N LEU A 231 -17.12 5.70 5.96
CA LEU A 231 -16.52 4.41 6.36
C LEU A 231 -16.29 4.33 7.87
N ILE A 232 -15.73 5.39 8.48
CA ILE A 232 -15.52 5.47 9.93
C ILE A 232 -16.86 5.36 10.67
N THR A 233 -17.91 5.99 10.16
CA THR A 233 -19.23 5.97 10.77
C THR A 233 -19.89 4.59 10.63
N LYS A 234 -19.82 4.01 9.45
CA LYS A 234 -20.46 2.73 9.14
C LYS A 234 -19.78 1.54 9.81
N TYR A 235 -18.46 1.61 9.96
CA TYR A 235 -17.62 0.57 10.49
C TYR A 235 -16.75 1.11 11.63
N PRO A 236 -17.31 1.46 12.81
CA PRO A 236 -16.50 1.98 13.90
C PRO A 236 -15.52 0.91 14.42
N PRO A 237 -14.40 1.31 15.06
CA PRO A 237 -13.37 0.38 15.58
C PRO A 237 -13.94 -0.74 16.44
N SER A 238 -14.98 -0.44 17.21
CA SER A 238 -15.67 -1.40 18.08
C SER A 238 -16.37 -2.55 17.33
N SER A 239 -16.59 -2.42 16.01
CA SER A 239 -17.26 -3.44 15.19
C SER A 239 -16.36 -4.64 14.90
N PHE A 240 -15.04 -4.52 15.04
CA PHE A 240 -14.07 -5.54 14.61
C PHE A 240 -13.49 -6.38 15.77
N GLY A 241 -13.93 -6.12 17.00
CA GLY A 241 -13.55 -6.88 18.18
C GLY A 241 -12.07 -6.76 18.55
N THR A 242 -11.57 -7.72 19.34
CA THR A 242 -10.22 -7.71 19.93
C THR A 242 -9.11 -8.23 18.98
N ARG A 243 -9.34 -8.32 17.68
CA ARG A 243 -8.31 -8.80 16.72
C ARG A 243 -7.17 -7.83 16.54
N TYR A 244 -7.39 -6.56 16.92
CA TYR A 244 -6.37 -5.53 16.94
C TYR A 244 -5.50 -5.67 18.19
N ASP A 245 -4.22 -5.91 18.02
CA ASP A 245 -3.24 -6.06 19.12
C ASP A 245 -2.15 -4.97 19.02
N PRO A 246 -2.39 -3.79 19.60
CA PRO A 246 -1.42 -2.70 19.59
C PRO A 246 -0.17 -3.01 20.43
N GLU A 247 -0.23 -4.01 21.34
CA GLU A 247 0.86 -4.27 22.28
C GLU A 247 2.11 -4.80 21.59
N HIS A 248 1.97 -5.60 20.53
CA HIS A 248 3.13 -6.09 19.77
C HIS A 248 3.82 -4.94 19.01
N LEU A 249 3.04 -4.06 18.39
CA LEU A 249 3.59 -2.88 17.72
C LEU A 249 4.27 -1.93 18.73
N LYS A 250 3.66 -1.74 19.88
CA LYS A 250 4.23 -0.97 20.98
C LYS A 250 5.51 -1.60 21.52
N ALA A 251 5.57 -2.94 21.60
CA ALA A 251 6.79 -3.66 21.99
C ALA A 251 7.92 -3.42 20.98
N CYS A 252 7.64 -3.47 19.66
CA CYS A 252 8.60 -3.11 18.61
C CYS A 252 9.13 -1.68 18.82
N TRP A 253 8.26 -0.68 18.96
CA TRP A 253 8.68 0.71 19.19
C TRP A 253 9.44 0.90 20.48
N THR A 254 9.05 0.26 21.58
CA THR A 254 9.75 0.32 22.87
C THR A 254 11.18 -0.22 22.75
N GLN A 255 11.37 -1.29 21.99
CA GLN A 255 12.70 -1.82 21.72
C GLN A 255 13.54 -0.89 20.84
N LEU A 256 12.93 -0.24 19.84
CA LEU A 256 13.63 0.76 19.02
C LEU A 256 14.11 1.97 19.82
N GLN A 257 13.38 2.34 20.87
CA GLN A 257 13.79 3.43 21.78
C GLN A 257 14.92 3.03 22.72
N ASN A 258 15.09 1.73 22.98
CA ASN A 258 16.10 1.22 23.89
C ASN A 258 17.49 1.12 23.22
N LYS A 259 18.23 2.21 23.22
CA LYS A 259 19.57 2.34 22.58
C LYS A 259 20.62 1.34 23.08
N SER A 260 20.37 0.63 24.20
CA SER A 260 21.34 -0.26 24.83
C SER A 260 21.31 -1.71 24.34
N LYS A 261 20.31 -2.11 23.54
CA LYS A 261 20.16 -3.48 23.01
C LYS A 261 19.66 -3.50 21.56
N PRO A 262 20.53 -3.28 20.57
CA PRO A 262 20.12 -3.32 19.15
C PRO A 262 19.89 -4.74 18.61
N SER A 263 20.35 -5.81 19.29
CA SER A 263 20.19 -7.18 18.81
C SER A 263 18.76 -7.69 19.06
N GLY A 264 18.11 -8.24 18.03
CA GLY A 264 16.78 -8.82 18.09
C GLY A 264 15.62 -7.85 17.87
N VAL A 265 15.86 -6.54 17.72
CA VAL A 265 14.79 -5.56 17.46
C VAL A 265 14.13 -5.81 16.11
N PHE A 266 14.92 -6.12 15.10
CA PHE A 266 14.40 -6.45 13.77
C PHE A 266 13.42 -7.62 13.84
N ASP A 267 13.80 -8.70 14.51
CA ASP A 267 12.96 -9.91 14.62
C ASP A 267 11.63 -9.65 15.35
N ILE A 268 11.65 -8.83 16.41
CA ILE A 268 10.44 -8.45 17.14
C ILE A 268 9.50 -7.63 16.25
N CYS A 269 10.04 -6.66 15.51
CA CYS A 269 9.25 -5.84 14.61
C CYS A 269 8.74 -6.66 13.41
N GLN A 270 9.57 -7.57 12.87
CA GLN A 270 9.17 -8.45 11.77
C GLN A 270 7.99 -9.35 12.15
N GLN A 271 7.96 -9.89 13.37
CA GLN A 271 6.85 -10.71 13.84
C GLN A 271 5.50 -9.97 13.81
N VAL A 272 5.49 -8.66 14.00
CA VAL A 272 4.27 -7.85 13.89
C VAL A 272 3.73 -7.90 12.46
N PHE A 273 4.55 -7.56 11.48
CA PHE A 273 4.11 -7.45 10.08
C PHE A 273 3.84 -8.82 9.45
N VAL A 274 4.63 -9.84 9.79
CA VAL A 274 4.35 -11.23 9.39
C VAL A 274 3.01 -11.71 9.93
N ARG A 275 2.63 -11.32 11.16
CA ARG A 275 1.30 -11.61 11.69
C ARG A 275 0.20 -10.94 10.87
N TRP A 276 0.35 -9.67 10.51
CA TRP A 276 -0.62 -8.96 9.69
C TRP A 276 -0.83 -9.62 8.33
N VAL A 277 0.28 -10.01 7.68
CA VAL A 277 0.23 -10.80 6.44
C VAL A 277 -0.51 -12.11 6.65
N ASN A 278 -0.20 -12.86 7.72
CA ASN A 278 -0.88 -14.12 8.02
C ASN A 278 -2.38 -13.92 8.26
N ASP A 279 -2.77 -12.90 9.01
CA ASP A 279 -4.17 -12.59 9.27
C ASP A 279 -4.91 -12.24 7.98
N THR A 280 -4.30 -11.47 7.09
CA THR A 280 -4.85 -11.14 5.77
C THR A 280 -4.94 -12.37 4.88
N PHE A 281 -3.90 -13.19 4.85
CA PHE A 281 -3.87 -14.45 4.11
C PHE A 281 -4.98 -15.40 4.58
N ASP A 282 -5.06 -15.68 5.87
CA ASP A 282 -5.99 -16.66 6.42
C ASP A 282 -7.46 -16.23 6.32
N THR A 283 -7.72 -14.92 6.37
CA THR A 283 -9.10 -14.39 6.33
C THR A 283 -9.56 -14.03 4.92
N GLY A 284 -8.68 -13.61 4.04
CA GLY A 284 -9.01 -13.01 2.75
C GLY A 284 -8.74 -13.92 1.55
N VAL A 285 -7.58 -14.57 1.53
CA VAL A 285 -7.09 -15.27 0.34
C VAL A 285 -7.99 -16.42 -0.14
N PRO A 286 -8.49 -17.32 0.74
CA PRO A 286 -9.40 -18.38 0.27
C PRO A 286 -10.66 -17.85 -0.41
N GLY A 287 -11.19 -16.74 0.10
CA GLY A 287 -12.35 -16.08 -0.48
C GLY A 287 -12.02 -15.33 -1.77
N ALA A 288 -10.84 -14.68 -1.84
CA ALA A 288 -10.41 -13.96 -3.04
C ALA A 288 -10.33 -14.87 -4.28
N TYR A 289 -9.93 -16.12 -4.10
CA TYR A 289 -9.95 -17.13 -5.16
C TYR A 289 -11.28 -17.93 -5.22
N GLY A 290 -12.11 -17.82 -4.18
CA GLY A 290 -13.37 -18.53 -4.08
C GLY A 290 -14.42 -17.98 -5.06
N GLY A 291 -15.13 -18.87 -5.80
CA GLY A 291 -16.22 -18.45 -6.69
C GLY A 291 -15.77 -17.80 -8.01
N ILE A 292 -14.49 -17.53 -8.23
CA ILE A 292 -13.96 -16.94 -9.45
C ILE A 292 -13.68 -18.03 -10.50
N THR A 293 -14.01 -17.72 -11.75
CA THR A 293 -13.64 -18.52 -12.92
C THR A 293 -12.91 -17.61 -13.91
N ARG A 294 -11.77 -18.05 -14.39
CA ARG A 294 -10.98 -17.28 -15.37
C ARG A 294 -11.80 -17.00 -16.64
N ASN A 295 -11.56 -15.84 -17.24
CA ASN A 295 -12.27 -15.35 -18.44
C ASN A 295 -13.79 -15.27 -18.29
N SER A 296 -14.31 -15.20 -17.06
CA SER A 296 -15.73 -15.05 -16.78
C SER A 296 -16.03 -13.70 -16.11
N MET A 297 -17.29 -13.28 -16.21
CA MET A 297 -17.79 -12.15 -15.45
C MET A 297 -17.68 -12.43 -13.95
N ILE A 298 -17.28 -11.40 -13.19
CA ILE A 298 -17.29 -11.45 -11.73
C ILE A 298 -18.74 -11.66 -11.26
N PRO A 299 -19.04 -12.71 -10.46
CA PRO A 299 -20.39 -12.93 -9.95
C PRO A 299 -20.85 -11.82 -9.00
N ASP A 300 -22.15 -11.49 -9.00
CA ASP A 300 -22.71 -10.42 -8.16
C ASP A 300 -22.53 -10.69 -6.66
N ASP A 301 -22.73 -11.91 -6.22
CA ASP A 301 -22.55 -12.32 -4.82
C ASP A 301 -21.07 -12.23 -4.39
N TYR A 302 -20.16 -12.59 -5.28
CA TYR A 302 -18.74 -12.38 -5.06
C TYR A 302 -18.42 -10.88 -4.97
N ALA A 303 -18.96 -10.05 -5.85
CA ALA A 303 -18.75 -8.61 -5.83
C ALA A 303 -19.22 -7.98 -4.51
N VAL A 304 -20.39 -8.40 -4.00
CA VAL A 304 -20.91 -7.95 -2.70
C VAL A 304 -19.97 -8.36 -1.55
N TRP A 305 -19.51 -9.61 -1.57
CA TRP A 305 -18.59 -10.13 -0.55
C TRP A 305 -17.23 -9.44 -0.61
N ALA A 306 -16.64 -9.28 -1.81
CA ALA A 306 -15.35 -8.62 -2.01
C ALA A 306 -15.39 -7.18 -1.50
N LYS A 307 -16.42 -6.41 -1.83
CA LYS A 307 -16.65 -5.06 -1.30
C LYS A 307 -16.71 -5.01 0.22
N ALA A 308 -17.37 -5.98 0.84
CA ALA A 308 -17.45 -6.04 2.30
C ALA A 308 -16.09 -6.36 2.93
N LEU A 309 -15.31 -7.27 2.32
CA LEU A 309 -13.99 -7.64 2.81
C LEU A 309 -12.98 -6.50 2.61
N ASP A 310 -13.01 -5.81 1.47
CA ASP A 310 -12.18 -4.62 1.25
C ASP A 310 -12.41 -3.57 2.34
N MET A 311 -13.66 -3.37 2.75
CA MET A 311 -13.96 -2.46 3.86
C MET A 311 -13.35 -2.91 5.18
N VAL A 312 -13.30 -4.22 5.45
CA VAL A 312 -12.60 -4.78 6.63
C VAL A 312 -11.09 -4.60 6.51
N CYS A 313 -10.54 -4.77 5.31
CA CYS A 313 -9.11 -4.53 5.03
C CYS A 313 -8.75 -3.06 5.26
N PHE A 314 -9.51 -2.11 4.74
CA PHE A 314 -9.33 -0.67 5.00
C PHE A 314 -9.34 -0.37 6.50
N TRP A 315 -10.21 -1.02 7.24
CA TRP A 315 -10.30 -0.83 8.68
C TRP A 315 -9.13 -1.40 9.46
N LYS A 316 -8.69 -2.61 9.12
CA LYS A 316 -7.50 -3.22 9.73
C LYS A 316 -6.28 -2.33 9.46
N THR A 317 -6.09 -1.96 8.19
CA THR A 317 -5.04 -1.03 7.77
C THR A 317 -5.05 0.23 8.62
N TYR A 318 -6.23 0.85 8.80
CA TYR A 318 -6.38 2.07 9.58
C TYR A 318 -5.98 1.87 11.05
N ALA A 319 -6.53 0.89 11.74
CA ALA A 319 -6.31 0.68 13.17
C ALA A 319 -4.83 0.44 13.50
N GLU A 320 -4.15 -0.29 12.64
CA GLU A 320 -2.73 -0.60 12.76
C GLU A 320 -1.86 0.60 12.36
N PHE A 321 -2.24 1.31 11.33
CA PHE A 321 -1.55 2.50 10.85
C PHE A 321 -1.66 3.68 11.82
N GLU A 322 -2.86 3.93 12.41
CA GLU A 322 -3.05 4.97 13.43
C GLU A 322 -2.08 4.79 14.59
N SER A 323 -2.01 3.58 15.16
CA SER A 323 -1.09 3.28 16.25
C SER A 323 0.36 3.46 15.85
N HIS A 324 0.71 3.08 14.62
CA HIS A 324 2.05 3.29 14.09
C HIS A 324 2.39 4.77 13.97
N LEU A 325 1.51 5.57 13.40
CA LEU A 325 1.71 7.02 13.26
C LEU A 325 1.71 7.74 14.61
N GLN A 326 0.90 7.33 15.57
CA GLN A 326 0.93 7.88 16.92
C GLN A 326 2.29 7.65 17.57
N LEU A 327 2.80 6.42 17.53
CA LEU A 327 4.10 6.05 18.09
C LEU A 327 5.25 6.75 17.35
N SER A 328 5.20 6.80 16.01
CA SER A 328 6.18 7.52 15.20
C SER A 328 6.23 9.00 15.53
N THR A 329 5.06 9.62 15.69
CA THR A 329 4.95 11.05 16.03
C THR A 329 5.50 11.35 17.42
N MET A 330 5.20 10.50 18.41
CA MET A 330 5.77 10.62 19.76
C MET A 330 7.30 10.54 19.70
N TYR A 331 7.83 9.57 18.97
CA TYR A 331 9.27 9.41 18.78
C TYR A 331 9.94 10.62 18.12
N ILE A 332 9.30 11.21 17.11
CA ILE A 332 9.79 12.43 16.45
C ILE A 332 9.82 13.59 17.42
N LEU A 333 8.75 13.78 18.19
CA LEU A 333 8.64 14.85 19.19
C LEU A 333 9.71 14.72 20.27
N GLU A 334 9.91 13.53 20.83
CA GLU A 334 10.95 13.25 21.82
C GLU A 334 12.37 13.54 21.28
N ARG A 335 12.66 13.17 20.02
CA ARG A 335 13.96 13.48 19.40
C ARG A 335 14.15 14.97 19.11
N THR A 336 13.10 15.69 18.78
CA THR A 336 13.19 17.15 18.59
C THR A 336 13.43 17.88 19.89
N GLU A 337 12.84 17.44 21.00
CA GLU A 337 13.12 17.99 22.33
C GLU A 337 14.57 17.74 22.79
N GLN A 338 15.12 16.56 22.53
CA GLN A 338 16.50 16.22 22.88
C GLN A 338 17.57 16.99 22.07
N THR A 339 17.24 17.50 20.89
CA THR A 339 18.17 18.23 20.01
C THR A 339 18.18 19.76 20.25
N GLY A 340 17.44 20.23 21.24
CA GLY A 340 17.52 21.59 21.78
C GLY A 340 16.49 22.60 21.25
N GLN A 341 16.07 23.50 22.13
CA GLN A 341 15.00 24.52 21.97
C GLN A 341 15.09 25.39 20.69
N LYS A 342 16.24 25.50 20.05
CA LYS A 342 16.43 26.31 18.83
C LYS A 342 15.71 25.73 17.60
N LYS A 343 15.45 24.41 17.56
CA LYS A 343 14.70 23.78 16.45
C LYS A 343 13.17 23.90 16.64
N ILE A 344 12.70 23.89 17.88
CA ILE A 344 11.27 24.10 18.21
C ILE A 344 10.81 25.47 17.70
N GLU A 345 11.67 26.48 17.77
CA GLU A 345 11.35 27.82 17.28
C GLU A 345 11.23 27.88 15.75
N ARG A 346 12.00 27.03 15.03
CA ARG A 346 11.89 26.87 13.58
C ARG A 346 10.58 26.16 13.19
N TYR A 347 10.18 25.12 13.93
CA TYR A 347 8.89 24.45 13.75
C TYR A 347 7.70 25.35 14.12
N ARG A 348 7.80 26.16 15.16
CA ARG A 348 6.78 27.18 15.48
C ARG A 348 6.67 28.23 14.38
N LYS A 349 7.77 28.61 13.74
CA LYS A 349 7.77 29.52 12.58
C LYS A 349 7.17 28.84 11.35
N VAL A 350 7.46 27.57 11.11
CA VAL A 350 6.81 26.77 10.04
C VAL A 350 5.30 26.66 10.31
N MET A 351 4.88 26.34 11.53
CA MET A 351 3.45 26.29 11.89
C MET A 351 2.73 27.65 11.74
N VAL A 352 3.43 28.76 11.92
CA VAL A 352 2.88 30.10 11.70
C VAL A 352 2.84 30.46 10.22
N VAL A 353 3.78 29.95 9.41
CA VAL A 353 3.79 30.14 7.96
C VAL A 353 2.75 29.27 7.28
N THR A 354 2.51 28.03 7.76
CA THR A 354 1.46 27.15 7.23
C THR A 354 0.06 27.77 7.38
N ARG A 355 -0.21 28.51 8.46
CA ARG A 355 -1.46 29.30 8.57
C ARG A 355 -1.62 30.40 7.51
N LYS A 356 -0.52 30.80 6.86
CA LYS A 356 -0.56 31.83 5.78
C LYS A 356 -0.50 31.21 4.38
N LEU A 357 -0.17 29.91 4.27
CA LEU A 357 -0.02 29.18 2.99
C LEU A 357 -1.18 28.22 2.68
N GLU A 358 -2.18 28.08 3.57
CA GLU A 358 -3.44 27.36 3.27
C GLU A 358 -4.19 27.93 2.03
N GLN A 359 -3.64 28.97 1.39
CA GLN A 359 -4.19 29.59 0.17
C GLN A 359 -3.25 29.51 -1.06
N LYS A 360 -2.11 28.85 -0.97
CA LYS A 360 -1.19 28.68 -2.12
C LYS A 360 -0.61 27.27 -2.13
N ILE A 361 -1.27 26.40 -2.86
CA ILE A 361 -0.79 25.31 -3.71
C ILE A 361 0.54 24.67 -3.28
N CYS A 362 0.43 23.48 -2.65
CA CYS A 362 1.45 22.46 -2.90
C CYS A 362 1.44 22.09 -4.35
#